data_2e8efa95799706a2b37ca7c61cc32903
#
_entry.id   2e8efa95799706a2b37ca7c61cc32903
#
_cell.length_a   1.000
_cell.length_b   1.000
_cell.length_c   1.000
_cell.angle_alpha   90.00
_cell.angle_beta   90.00
_cell.angle_gamma   90.00
#
_symmetry.space_group_name_H-M   'P 1'
#
loop_
_entity.id
_entity.type
_entity.pdbx_description
1 polymer ?
#
loop_
_entity_poly.entity_id
_entity_poly.type
_entity_poly.pdbx_seq_one_letter_code
_entity_poly.pdbx_strand_id
1 'polypeptide(L)'
;MTPPVRPAPRRRPLTLRLALALAVPVSLALTSCAAEDPLAQQATAGDGKNYIAGDGSVTEYAASDRGESVEVAGTLFDGTSVSSSEWDGQVTVLNFWYASCAPCREEAPDLVSLHDDYAPEGAVFYGVNIRDEKATAEAFERSFDIPYQSFDDKDGGVLLDMTQYVPPQAVPTTIVLDREGRVSARILGLADRSTLKALISDALAE
;
A
#
# COMPACT_ATOMS: atom_id res chain seq x y z
N MET A 1 -48.84 5.80 85.93
CA MET A 1 -47.63 6.55 85.48
C MET A 1 -46.76 5.62 84.67
N THR A 2 -46.85 5.63 83.41
CA THR A 2 -46.05 4.84 82.45
C THR A 2 -44.92 5.71 81.89
N PRO A 3 -43.67 5.22 81.88
CA PRO A 3 -42.59 6.04 81.36
C PRO A 3 -42.52 6.07 79.78
N PRO A 4 -42.02 7.04 79.19
CA PRO A 4 -42.01 7.18 77.73
C PRO A 4 -40.94 6.30 77.09
N VAL A 5 -41.33 5.71 75.96
CA VAL A 5 -40.50 4.86 75.12
C VAL A 5 -39.65 5.79 74.21
N ARG A 6 -38.30 5.65 74.23
CA ARG A 6 -37.39 6.35 73.35
C ARG A 6 -37.29 5.60 72.00
N PRO A 7 -37.33 6.28 70.85
CA PRO A 7 -37.16 5.67 69.56
C PRO A 7 -35.67 5.33 69.30
N ALA A 8 -35.40 4.16 68.76
CA ALA A 8 -34.07 3.67 68.39
C ALA A 8 -33.51 4.38 67.10
N PRO A 9 -32.20 4.55 67.00
CA PRO A 9 -31.60 5.23 65.85
C PRO A 9 -31.64 4.32 64.61
N ARG A 10 -32.20 4.86 63.52
CA ARG A 10 -32.19 4.21 62.20
C ARG A 10 -30.75 4.20 61.64
N ARG A 11 -30.13 3.04 61.59
CA ARG A 11 -28.87 2.81 60.87
C ARG A 11 -29.12 2.92 59.36
N ARG A 12 -28.57 3.94 58.69
CA ARG A 12 -28.55 4.07 57.25
C ARG A 12 -27.56 3.07 56.65
N PRO A 13 -27.91 2.31 55.61
CA PRO A 13 -26.99 1.34 55.03
C PRO A 13 -25.85 2.05 54.30
N LEU A 14 -24.62 1.75 54.74
CA LEU A 14 -23.35 2.29 54.22
C LEU A 14 -22.99 1.66 52.87
N THR A 15 -23.82 0.74 52.36
CA THR A 15 -23.56 -0.04 51.15
C THR A 15 -23.90 0.65 49.83
N LEU A 16 -24.60 1.80 49.83
CA LEU A 16 -25.03 2.47 48.61
C LEU A 16 -24.01 3.49 48.08
N ARG A 17 -22.98 3.82 48.85
CA ARG A 17 -21.97 4.79 48.41
C ARG A 17 -20.72 4.14 47.79
N LEU A 18 -20.54 2.83 47.91
CA LEU A 18 -19.38 2.12 47.32
C LEU A 18 -19.63 1.64 45.89
N ALA A 19 -20.89 1.52 45.46
CA ALA A 19 -21.24 1.06 44.12
C ALA A 19 -21.11 2.15 43.02
N LEU A 20 -21.06 3.44 43.40
CA LEU A 20 -20.99 4.54 42.44
C LEU A 20 -19.56 4.96 42.12
N ALA A 21 -18.56 4.52 42.90
CA ALA A 21 -17.15 4.88 42.68
C ALA A 21 -16.39 3.94 41.72
N LEU A 22 -16.96 2.75 41.39
CA LEU A 22 -16.33 1.81 40.48
C LEU A 22 -16.82 1.91 39.01
N ALA A 23 -17.83 2.73 38.70
CA ALA A 23 -18.40 2.84 37.35
C ALA A 23 -17.71 3.90 36.46
N VAL A 24 -16.88 4.79 37.02
CA VAL A 24 -16.26 5.88 36.28
C VAL A 24 -14.94 5.52 35.59
N PRO A 25 -14.08 4.59 36.06
CA PRO A 25 -12.82 4.31 35.37
C PRO A 25 -12.93 3.37 34.15
N VAL A 26 -14.06 2.70 33.94
CA VAL A 26 -14.20 1.76 32.79
C VAL A 26 -14.56 2.48 31.50
N SER A 27 -15.10 3.70 31.55
CA SER A 27 -15.51 4.46 30.36
C SER A 27 -14.37 5.19 29.67
N LEU A 28 -13.18 5.32 30.30
CA LEU A 28 -12.02 6.02 29.70
C LEU A 28 -11.05 5.12 28.94
N ALA A 29 -11.25 3.81 28.94
CA ALA A 29 -10.34 2.86 28.27
C ALA A 29 -10.75 2.51 26.84
N LEU A 30 -11.84 3.05 26.31
CA LEU A 30 -12.36 2.76 24.97
C LEU A 30 -12.10 3.86 23.93
N THR A 31 -11.38 4.92 24.28
CA THR A 31 -10.81 5.83 23.30
C THR A 31 -9.45 5.31 22.85
N SER A 32 -9.40 4.05 22.40
CA SER A 32 -8.28 3.52 21.64
C SER A 32 -8.27 4.22 20.29
N CYS A 33 -7.22 4.95 20.02
CA CYS A 33 -6.86 5.59 18.78
C CYS A 33 -7.28 4.73 17.57
N ALA A 34 -8.39 5.04 16.93
CA ALA A 34 -8.51 4.81 15.51
C ALA A 34 -7.50 5.78 14.89
N ALA A 35 -6.27 5.35 14.66
CA ALA A 35 -5.41 6.01 13.71
C ALA A 35 -6.22 6.00 12.42
N GLU A 36 -6.70 7.15 11.99
CA GLU A 36 -7.46 7.29 10.76
C GLU A 36 -6.49 6.93 9.63
N ASP A 37 -6.70 5.75 9.03
CA ASP A 37 -5.91 5.30 7.88
C ASP A 37 -6.10 6.31 6.73
N PRO A 38 -5.05 7.02 6.29
CA PRO A 38 -5.15 8.01 5.22
C PRO A 38 -5.72 7.44 3.92
N LEU A 39 -5.48 6.17 3.64
CA LEU A 39 -6.04 5.48 2.47
C LEU A 39 -7.55 5.26 2.61
N ALA A 40 -8.02 4.89 3.81
CA ALA A 40 -9.45 4.75 4.08
C ALA A 40 -10.19 6.10 3.98
N GLN A 41 -9.56 7.19 4.44
CA GLN A 41 -10.11 8.54 4.28
C GLN A 41 -10.21 8.93 2.80
N GLN A 42 -9.18 8.70 1.99
CA GLN A 42 -9.21 8.96 0.57
C GLN A 42 -10.27 8.12 -0.15
N ALA A 43 -10.40 6.83 0.21
CA ALA A 43 -11.41 5.94 -0.37
C ALA A 43 -12.85 6.43 -0.09
N THR A 44 -13.09 7.08 1.06
CA THR A 44 -14.42 7.57 1.47
C THR A 44 -14.66 9.01 1.06
N ALA A 45 -13.65 9.77 0.63
CA ALA A 45 -13.78 11.19 0.29
C ALA A 45 -14.68 11.47 -0.93
N GLY A 46 -14.89 10.48 -1.79
CA GLY A 46 -15.84 10.60 -2.93
C GLY A 46 -15.48 11.71 -3.93
N ASP A 47 -14.17 12.03 -4.06
CA ASP A 47 -13.69 13.16 -4.88
C ASP A 47 -13.73 12.91 -6.41
N GLY A 48 -14.28 11.76 -6.81
CA GLY A 48 -14.49 11.42 -8.22
C GLY A 48 -13.23 11.06 -9.01
N LYS A 49 -12.06 10.98 -8.36
CA LYS A 49 -10.78 10.62 -9.04
C LYS A 49 -10.73 9.17 -9.49
N ASN A 50 -11.55 8.30 -8.88
CA ASN A 50 -11.55 6.85 -9.11
C ASN A 50 -10.20 6.16 -8.80
N TYR A 51 -9.35 6.76 -7.98
CA TYR A 51 -8.12 6.15 -7.46
C TYR A 51 -7.81 6.68 -6.06
N ILE A 52 -7.05 5.92 -5.31
CA ILE A 52 -6.48 6.32 -4.03
C ILE A 52 -5.04 6.73 -4.32
N ALA A 53 -4.78 8.04 -4.27
CA ALA A 53 -3.43 8.53 -4.43
C ALA A 53 -2.63 8.27 -3.18
N GLY A 54 -2.04 7.24 -2.86
CA GLY A 54 -1.26 7.02 -1.62
C GLY A 54 -0.57 8.28 -1.06
N ASP A 55 0.03 8.16 0.06
CA ASP A 55 0.70 9.27 0.77
C ASP A 55 2.23 9.29 0.56
N GLY A 56 2.75 8.45 -0.35
CA GLY A 56 4.17 8.24 -0.56
C GLY A 56 4.82 7.36 0.51
N SER A 57 4.02 6.67 1.33
CA SER A 57 4.55 5.82 2.39
C SER A 57 5.39 4.67 1.83
N VAL A 58 6.55 4.47 2.45
CA VAL A 58 7.51 3.42 2.10
C VAL A 58 7.45 2.31 3.14
N THR A 59 7.41 1.08 2.68
CA THR A 59 7.60 -0.11 3.51
C THR A 59 8.77 -0.90 2.97
N GLU A 60 9.81 -1.08 3.76
CA GLU A 60 10.93 -1.96 3.47
C GLU A 60 10.78 -3.26 4.28
N TYR A 61 11.10 -4.38 3.66
CA TYR A 61 11.05 -5.69 4.29
C TYR A 61 12.47 -6.21 4.45
N ALA A 62 12.92 -6.35 5.69
CA ALA A 62 14.21 -6.99 5.97
C ALA A 62 14.25 -8.40 5.34
N ALA A 63 15.40 -8.85 4.85
CA ALA A 63 15.51 -10.13 4.14
C ALA A 63 14.91 -11.33 4.90
N SER A 64 14.96 -11.30 6.26
CA SER A 64 14.36 -12.32 7.13
C SER A 64 12.82 -12.24 7.23
N ASP A 65 12.23 -11.10 6.86
CA ASP A 65 10.81 -10.81 7.06
C ASP A 65 10.04 -10.76 5.73
N ARG A 66 10.74 -10.95 4.60
CA ARG A 66 10.13 -11.07 3.27
C ARG A 66 9.30 -12.34 3.18
N GLY A 67 8.15 -12.22 2.50
CA GLY A 67 7.32 -13.37 2.16
C GLY A 67 7.98 -14.32 1.14
N GLU A 68 7.22 -15.28 0.65
CA GLU A 68 7.63 -16.11 -0.48
C GLU A 68 7.81 -15.26 -1.74
N SER A 69 8.50 -15.81 -2.76
CA SER A 69 8.56 -15.21 -4.09
C SER A 69 7.15 -15.00 -4.65
N VAL A 70 6.93 -13.87 -5.30
CA VAL A 70 5.62 -13.60 -5.91
C VAL A 70 5.42 -14.44 -7.17
N GLU A 71 4.23 -14.98 -7.31
CA GLU A 71 3.81 -15.68 -8.52
C GLU A 71 2.92 -14.75 -9.34
N VAL A 72 3.49 -14.11 -10.35
CA VAL A 72 2.82 -13.18 -11.26
C VAL A 72 2.87 -13.75 -12.67
N ALA A 73 1.74 -13.72 -13.36
CA ALA A 73 1.67 -14.02 -14.78
C ALA A 73 0.68 -13.09 -15.47
N GLY A 74 1.04 -12.62 -16.66
CA GLY A 74 0.18 -11.71 -17.42
C GLY A 74 0.61 -11.58 -18.87
N THR A 75 -0.11 -10.72 -19.59
CA THR A 75 0.16 -10.43 -21.00
C THR A 75 0.52 -8.96 -21.14
N LEU A 76 1.60 -8.66 -21.85
CA LEU A 76 2.01 -7.31 -22.18
C LEU A 76 1.14 -6.71 -23.31
N PHE A 77 1.17 -5.40 -23.47
CA PHE A 77 0.40 -4.75 -24.55
C PHE A 77 0.77 -5.21 -25.97
N ASP A 78 1.96 -5.76 -26.17
CA ASP A 78 2.36 -6.34 -27.46
C ASP A 78 1.82 -7.76 -27.69
N GLY A 79 1.21 -8.37 -26.68
CA GLY A 79 0.67 -9.73 -26.68
C GLY A 79 1.64 -10.79 -26.17
N THR A 80 2.83 -10.41 -25.72
CA THR A 80 3.80 -11.33 -25.10
C THR A 80 3.31 -11.75 -23.72
N SER A 81 3.32 -13.05 -23.43
CA SER A 81 3.06 -13.56 -22.08
C SER A 81 4.35 -13.53 -21.26
N VAL A 82 4.28 -13.04 -20.03
CA VAL A 82 5.40 -12.94 -19.09
C VAL A 82 5.00 -13.57 -17.77
N SER A 83 5.91 -14.30 -17.16
CA SER A 83 5.77 -14.90 -15.84
C SER A 83 6.93 -14.49 -14.93
N SER A 84 6.68 -14.35 -13.63
CA SER A 84 7.70 -14.02 -12.64
C SER A 84 8.84 -15.04 -12.58
N SER A 85 8.63 -16.27 -13.02
CA SER A 85 9.70 -17.28 -13.15
C SER A 85 10.79 -16.89 -14.15
N GLU A 86 10.56 -15.89 -15.00
CA GLU A 86 11.55 -15.35 -15.95
C GLU A 86 12.45 -14.29 -15.31
N TRP A 87 12.15 -13.88 -14.08
CA TRP A 87 12.86 -12.80 -13.35
C TRP A 87 13.90 -13.34 -12.35
N ASP A 88 14.09 -14.65 -12.27
CA ASP A 88 15.03 -15.28 -11.36
C ASP A 88 16.45 -14.68 -11.50
N GLY A 89 17.00 -14.23 -10.38
CA GLY A 89 18.31 -13.59 -10.32
C GLY A 89 18.33 -12.11 -10.69
N GLN A 90 17.17 -11.51 -11.01
CA GLN A 90 17.04 -10.09 -11.36
C GLN A 90 16.30 -9.32 -10.28
N VAL A 91 16.72 -8.08 -10.01
CA VAL A 91 15.90 -7.13 -9.27
C VAL A 91 14.79 -6.64 -10.18
N THR A 92 13.53 -6.76 -9.75
CA THR A 92 12.39 -6.37 -10.59
C THR A 92 11.59 -5.23 -9.96
N VAL A 93 11.31 -4.20 -10.74
CA VAL A 93 10.48 -3.07 -10.35
C VAL A 93 9.14 -3.16 -11.07
N LEU A 94 8.05 -3.25 -10.30
CA LEU A 94 6.67 -3.22 -10.81
C LEU A 94 6.03 -1.89 -10.43
N ASN A 95 5.57 -1.13 -11.41
CA ASN A 95 4.86 0.13 -11.18
C ASN A 95 3.41 -0.01 -11.65
N PHE A 96 2.46 0.07 -10.71
CA PHE A 96 1.02 0.01 -10.97
C PHE A 96 0.50 1.39 -11.32
N TRP A 97 -0.10 1.53 -12.50
CA TRP A 97 -0.43 2.83 -13.07
C TRP A 97 -1.63 2.82 -14.02
N TYR A 98 -2.08 4.00 -14.44
CA TYR A 98 -2.92 4.22 -15.62
C TYR A 98 -2.79 5.67 -16.12
N ALA A 99 -3.16 5.94 -17.37
CA ALA A 99 -2.81 7.17 -18.10
C ALA A 99 -3.41 8.46 -17.50
N SER A 100 -4.61 8.42 -16.93
CA SER A 100 -5.25 9.61 -16.34
C SER A 100 -4.95 9.82 -14.85
N CYS A 101 -4.09 8.99 -14.26
CA CYS A 101 -3.61 9.14 -12.89
C CYS A 101 -2.59 10.30 -12.82
N ALA A 102 -2.90 11.37 -12.13
CA ALA A 102 -2.02 12.56 -12.08
C ALA A 102 -0.65 12.27 -11.45
N PRO A 103 -0.53 11.60 -10.27
CA PRO A 103 0.78 11.28 -9.71
C PRO A 103 1.56 10.26 -10.56
N CYS A 104 0.91 9.34 -11.30
CA CYS A 104 1.60 8.45 -12.22
C CYS A 104 2.28 9.22 -13.36
N ARG A 105 1.66 10.31 -13.82
CA ARG A 105 2.25 11.22 -14.82
C ARG A 105 3.42 12.02 -14.27
N GLU A 106 3.37 12.33 -12.98
CA GLU A 106 4.42 13.09 -12.29
C GLU A 106 5.69 12.24 -12.12
N GLU A 107 5.55 10.95 -11.73
CA GLU A 107 6.70 10.07 -11.52
C GLU A 107 7.28 9.44 -12.79
N ALA A 108 6.55 9.44 -13.91
CA ALA A 108 6.98 8.78 -15.15
C ALA A 108 8.38 9.18 -15.62
N PRO A 109 8.79 10.47 -15.65
CA PRO A 109 10.16 10.85 -16.03
C PRO A 109 11.23 10.31 -15.08
N ASP A 110 10.92 10.20 -13.78
CA ASP A 110 11.84 9.66 -12.79
C ASP A 110 12.02 8.14 -12.95
N LEU A 111 10.94 7.43 -13.27
CA LEU A 111 10.99 5.99 -13.58
C LEU A 111 11.81 5.72 -14.84
N VAL A 112 11.68 6.54 -15.89
CA VAL A 112 12.52 6.46 -17.10
C VAL A 112 13.99 6.63 -16.74
N SER A 113 14.32 7.68 -15.97
CA SER A 113 15.70 7.94 -15.55
C SER A 113 16.26 6.79 -14.69
N LEU A 114 15.46 6.21 -13.79
CA LEU A 114 15.90 5.07 -12.96
C LEU A 114 16.06 3.79 -13.78
N HIS A 115 15.20 3.56 -14.76
CA HIS A 115 15.39 2.45 -15.71
C HIS A 115 16.72 2.58 -16.44
N ASP A 116 17.03 3.77 -17.00
CA ASP A 116 18.27 4.00 -17.74
C ASP A 116 19.51 3.83 -16.86
N ASP A 117 19.41 4.24 -15.58
CA ASP A 117 20.50 4.08 -14.62
C ASP A 117 20.73 2.59 -14.25
N TYR A 118 19.67 1.79 -14.06
CA TYR A 118 19.76 0.48 -13.42
C TYR A 118 19.51 -0.74 -14.30
N ALA A 119 18.92 -0.59 -15.48
CA ALA A 119 18.78 -1.71 -16.41
C ALA A 119 20.16 -2.31 -16.82
N PRO A 120 21.23 -1.49 -17.05
CA PRO A 120 22.56 -2.03 -17.28
C PRO A 120 23.16 -2.76 -16.07
N GLU A 121 22.65 -2.52 -14.85
CA GLU A 121 23.10 -3.14 -13.60
C GLU A 121 22.30 -4.40 -13.25
N GLY A 122 21.30 -4.78 -14.07
CA GLY A 122 20.50 -5.99 -13.90
C GLY A 122 19.16 -5.79 -13.21
N ALA A 123 18.65 -4.55 -13.16
CA ALA A 123 17.27 -4.31 -12.78
C ALA A 123 16.35 -4.37 -14.01
N VAL A 124 15.17 -4.98 -13.84
CA VAL A 124 14.13 -5.07 -14.85
C VAL A 124 12.93 -4.26 -14.39
N PHE A 125 12.31 -3.52 -15.31
CA PHE A 125 11.16 -2.70 -15.02
C PHE A 125 9.96 -3.17 -15.82
N TYR A 126 8.79 -3.22 -15.18
CA TYR A 126 7.49 -3.42 -15.82
C TYR A 126 6.48 -2.42 -15.27
N GLY A 127 5.71 -1.81 -16.17
CA GLY A 127 4.45 -1.21 -15.80
C GLY A 127 3.38 -2.29 -15.61
N VAL A 128 2.40 -2.02 -14.76
CA VAL A 128 1.18 -2.82 -14.62
C VAL A 128 0.02 -1.85 -14.82
N ASN A 129 -0.53 -1.81 -16.03
CA ASN A 129 -1.63 -0.91 -16.34
C ASN A 129 -2.96 -1.57 -15.96
N ILE A 130 -3.60 -1.04 -14.92
CA ILE A 130 -4.78 -1.65 -14.31
C ILE A 130 -6.12 -1.15 -14.87
N ARG A 131 -6.12 -0.33 -15.94
CA ARG A 131 -7.36 0.33 -16.35
C ARG A 131 -7.52 0.64 -17.83
N ASP A 132 -6.46 1.05 -18.50
CA ASP A 132 -6.59 1.64 -19.82
C ASP A 132 -6.75 0.60 -20.92
N GLU A 133 -7.44 0.98 -21.98
CA GLU A 133 -7.34 0.28 -23.26
C GLU A 133 -5.93 0.47 -23.84
N LYS A 134 -5.42 -0.52 -24.57
CA LYS A 134 -4.09 -0.56 -25.16
C LYS A 134 -3.67 0.77 -25.84
N ALA A 135 -4.54 1.35 -26.68
CA ALA A 135 -4.21 2.58 -27.40
C ALA A 135 -3.96 3.78 -26.45
N THR A 136 -4.65 3.84 -25.31
CA THR A 136 -4.47 4.88 -24.29
C THR A 136 -3.17 4.68 -23.53
N ALA A 137 -2.90 3.45 -23.11
CA ALA A 137 -1.66 3.09 -22.43
C ALA A 137 -0.44 3.36 -23.30
N GLU A 138 -0.43 2.88 -24.54
CA GLU A 138 0.67 3.13 -25.49
C GLU A 138 0.85 4.62 -25.82
N ALA A 139 -0.22 5.42 -25.84
CA ALA A 139 -0.10 6.87 -26.04
C ALA A 139 0.58 7.56 -24.85
N PHE A 140 0.30 7.09 -23.62
CA PHE A 140 1.00 7.54 -22.43
C PHE A 140 2.49 7.15 -22.50
N GLU A 141 2.80 5.88 -22.75
CA GLU A 141 4.18 5.38 -22.84
C GLU A 141 5.00 6.16 -23.86
N ARG A 142 4.44 6.42 -25.05
CA ARG A 142 5.09 7.29 -26.04
C ARG A 142 5.27 8.72 -25.59
N SER A 143 4.31 9.28 -24.82
CA SER A 143 4.37 10.68 -24.40
C SER A 143 5.41 10.95 -23.31
N PHE A 144 5.77 9.92 -22.56
CA PHE A 144 6.77 9.98 -21.50
C PHE A 144 8.06 9.24 -21.86
N ASP A 145 8.17 8.74 -23.12
CA ASP A 145 9.33 7.97 -23.59
C ASP A 145 9.66 6.77 -22.69
N ILE A 146 8.62 6.05 -22.20
CA ILE A 146 8.78 4.89 -21.32
C ILE A 146 9.54 3.79 -22.09
N PRO A 147 10.73 3.35 -21.60
CA PRO A 147 11.59 2.41 -22.33
C PRO A 147 11.29 0.93 -22.02
N TYR A 148 10.44 0.64 -21.04
CA TYR A 148 10.07 -0.70 -20.60
C TYR A 148 8.60 -1.00 -20.93
N GLN A 149 8.25 -2.28 -20.93
CA GLN A 149 6.91 -2.75 -21.30
C GLN A 149 5.96 -2.76 -20.10
N SER A 150 4.65 -2.70 -20.39
CA SER A 150 3.61 -2.81 -19.38
C SER A 150 2.69 -4.00 -19.63
N PHE A 151 2.25 -4.62 -18.53
CA PHE A 151 1.16 -5.57 -18.53
C PHE A 151 -0.17 -4.88 -18.85
N ASP A 152 -0.97 -5.48 -19.71
CA ASP A 152 -2.39 -5.17 -19.91
C ASP A 152 -3.18 -5.86 -18.79
N ASP A 153 -3.27 -5.20 -17.64
CA ASP A 153 -3.90 -5.75 -16.44
C ASP A 153 -5.28 -5.15 -16.16
N LYS A 154 -5.99 -4.76 -17.20
CA LYS A 154 -7.35 -4.23 -17.05
C LYS A 154 -8.31 -5.21 -16.38
N ASP A 155 -8.10 -6.50 -16.58
CA ASP A 155 -8.89 -7.58 -15.95
C ASP A 155 -8.40 -7.90 -14.53
N GLY A 156 -7.27 -7.32 -14.08
CA GLY A 156 -6.80 -7.35 -12.72
C GLY A 156 -6.12 -8.65 -12.29
N GLY A 157 -5.56 -9.44 -13.21
CA GLY A 157 -4.86 -10.68 -12.89
C GLY A 157 -3.59 -10.44 -12.07
N VAL A 158 -2.67 -9.62 -12.58
CA VAL A 158 -1.43 -9.24 -11.89
C VAL A 158 -1.72 -8.49 -10.58
N LEU A 159 -2.71 -7.58 -10.60
CA LEU A 159 -3.13 -6.88 -9.38
C LEU A 159 -3.65 -7.86 -8.32
N LEU A 160 -4.41 -8.88 -8.73
CA LEU A 160 -4.94 -9.91 -7.82
C LEU A 160 -3.80 -10.70 -7.16
N ASP A 161 -2.80 -11.13 -7.94
CA ASP A 161 -1.62 -11.85 -7.45
C ASP A 161 -0.83 -10.98 -6.43
N MET A 162 -0.86 -9.66 -6.60
CA MET A 162 -0.14 -8.70 -5.77
C MET A 162 -0.97 -8.05 -4.66
N THR A 163 -2.23 -8.47 -4.43
CA THR A 163 -3.14 -7.82 -3.46
C THR A 163 -2.63 -7.78 -2.02
N GLN A 164 -1.73 -8.68 -1.63
CA GLN A 164 -1.07 -8.63 -0.32
C GLN A 164 -0.25 -7.34 -0.14
N TYR A 165 0.31 -6.81 -1.23
CA TYR A 165 1.20 -5.64 -1.22
C TYR A 165 0.58 -4.41 -1.86
N VAL A 166 -0.29 -4.60 -2.84
CA VAL A 166 -0.92 -3.54 -3.63
C VAL A 166 -2.40 -3.46 -3.32
N PRO A 167 -2.85 -2.49 -2.52
CA PRO A 167 -4.29 -2.30 -2.28
C PRO A 167 -5.01 -1.99 -3.61
N PRO A 168 -6.19 -2.59 -3.86
CA PRO A 168 -6.99 -2.25 -5.04
C PRO A 168 -7.20 -0.74 -5.16
N GLN A 169 -7.01 -0.19 -6.37
CA GLN A 169 -7.12 1.25 -6.67
C GLN A 169 -6.05 2.17 -6.04
N ALA A 170 -5.09 1.65 -5.27
CA ALA A 170 -3.95 2.45 -4.80
C ALA A 170 -2.94 2.63 -5.96
N VAL A 171 -3.04 3.75 -6.66
CA VAL A 171 -2.15 4.10 -7.78
C VAL A 171 -1.65 5.54 -7.66
N PRO A 172 -0.36 5.75 -7.96
CA PRO A 172 0.60 4.72 -8.27
C PRO A 172 0.97 3.86 -7.05
N THR A 173 1.43 2.65 -7.30
CA THR A 173 2.11 1.82 -6.33
C THR A 173 3.34 1.23 -7.00
N THR A 174 4.51 1.35 -6.35
CA THR A 174 5.74 0.78 -6.85
C THR A 174 6.23 -0.32 -5.91
N ILE A 175 6.54 -1.48 -6.47
CA ILE A 175 7.09 -2.66 -5.78
C ILE A 175 8.51 -2.89 -6.28
N VAL A 176 9.42 -3.16 -5.37
CA VAL A 176 10.76 -3.67 -5.69
C VAL A 176 10.85 -5.11 -5.22
N LEU A 177 11.20 -6.01 -6.13
CA LEU A 177 11.47 -7.41 -5.83
C LEU A 177 12.98 -7.64 -5.78
N ASP A 178 13.43 -8.47 -4.84
CA ASP A 178 14.80 -8.96 -4.78
C ASP A 178 15.09 -10.01 -5.86
N ARG A 179 16.33 -10.52 -5.91
CA ARG A 179 16.76 -11.50 -6.90
C ARG A 179 16.08 -12.86 -6.77
N GLU A 180 15.46 -13.15 -5.63
CA GLU A 180 14.64 -14.34 -5.37
C GLU A 180 13.16 -14.12 -5.67
N GLY A 181 12.80 -12.94 -6.23
CA GLY A 181 11.42 -12.60 -6.55
C GLY A 181 10.54 -12.25 -5.35
N ARG A 182 11.14 -11.96 -4.18
CA ARG A 182 10.41 -11.58 -2.96
C ARG A 182 10.29 -10.06 -2.87
N VAL A 183 9.20 -9.56 -2.32
CA VAL A 183 9.03 -8.11 -2.13
C VAL A 183 10.04 -7.59 -1.12
N SER A 184 10.99 -6.78 -1.56
CA SER A 184 11.97 -6.07 -0.72
C SER A 184 11.45 -4.71 -0.27
N ALA A 185 10.69 -4.02 -1.11
CA ALA A 185 10.12 -2.72 -0.77
C ALA A 185 8.82 -2.43 -1.52
N ARG A 186 8.02 -1.53 -0.94
CA ARG A 186 6.79 -1.00 -1.50
C ARG A 186 6.69 0.49 -1.25
N ILE A 187 6.27 1.25 -2.26
CA ILE A 187 5.88 2.66 -2.15
C ILE A 187 4.40 2.78 -2.53
N LEU A 188 3.57 3.34 -1.64
CA LEU A 188 2.17 3.64 -1.92
C LEU A 188 2.01 5.12 -2.27
N GLY A 189 1.65 5.44 -3.50
CA GLY A 189 1.59 6.79 -4.03
C GLY A 189 2.83 7.17 -4.81
N LEU A 190 3.00 8.46 -5.07
CA LEU A 190 4.12 9.01 -5.83
C LEU A 190 5.47 8.51 -5.29
N ALA A 191 6.23 7.85 -6.13
CA ALA A 191 7.58 7.41 -5.80
C ALA A 191 8.56 8.57 -5.91
N ASP A 192 9.12 9.03 -4.77
CA ASP A 192 10.26 9.95 -4.79
C ASP A 192 11.47 9.27 -5.43
N ARG A 193 12.09 9.96 -6.41
CA ARG A 193 13.21 9.41 -7.18
C ARG A 193 14.37 8.97 -6.30
N SER A 194 14.74 9.75 -5.28
CA SER A 194 15.88 9.43 -4.41
C SER A 194 15.61 8.21 -3.53
N THR A 195 14.37 8.08 -3.08
CA THR A 195 13.90 6.95 -2.29
C THR A 195 13.89 5.67 -3.14
N LEU A 196 13.24 5.69 -4.29
CA LEU A 196 13.19 4.52 -5.17
C LEU A 196 14.59 4.12 -5.66
N LYS A 197 15.46 5.10 -5.93
CA LYS A 197 16.87 4.87 -6.24
C LYS A 197 17.58 4.06 -5.14
N ALA A 198 17.41 4.46 -3.87
CA ALA A 198 18.02 3.75 -2.74
C ALA A 198 17.51 2.30 -2.66
N LEU A 199 16.18 2.10 -2.74
CA LEU A 199 15.56 0.78 -2.65
C LEU A 199 16.04 -0.18 -3.76
N ILE A 200 16.19 0.32 -5.01
CA ILE A 200 16.73 -0.49 -6.11
C ILE A 200 18.20 -0.81 -5.86
N SER A 201 19.00 0.19 -5.45
CA SER A 201 20.42 -0.03 -5.15
C SER A 201 20.65 -1.04 -4.04
N ASP A 202 19.85 -0.99 -2.98
CA ASP A 202 19.94 -1.91 -1.85
C ASP A 202 19.58 -3.33 -2.30
N ALA A 203 18.51 -3.51 -3.08
CA ALA A 203 18.13 -4.82 -3.63
C ALA A 203 19.19 -5.39 -4.60
N LEU A 204 19.89 -4.54 -5.37
CA LEU A 204 20.96 -4.98 -6.25
C LEU A 204 22.24 -5.39 -5.49
N ALA A 205 22.45 -4.84 -4.29
CA ALA A 205 23.63 -5.11 -3.46
C ALA A 205 23.53 -6.42 -2.65
N GLU A 206 22.38 -7.04 -2.58
CA GLU A 206 22.12 -8.32 -1.92
C GLU A 206 22.55 -9.50 -2.82
#